data_ff24fd3bc778425db167a54af14c0b50
#
_entry.id   ff24fd3bc778425db167a54af14c0b50
#
_cell.length_a   1.000
_cell.length_b   1.000
_cell.length_c   1.000
_cell.angle_alpha   90.00
_cell.angle_beta   90.00
_cell.angle_gamma   90.00
#
_symmetry.space_group_name_H-M   'P 1'
#
loop_
_entity.id
_entity.type
_entity.pdbx_description
1 polymer ?
#
loop_
_entity_poly.entity_id
_entity_poly.type
_entity_poly.pdbx_seq_one_letter_code
_entity_poly.pdbx_strand_id
1 'polypeptide(L)'
;LHVEYNGKFFGKANAGAMHFHFGQLIAHAARTRNLKAGTIIGSGTVSEEKEGVGSSCLAEVRMLEKINTGEFNTPFMKPGDTIKIEMQNEKGENLFGTIFQRVTGVD
;
A
#
# COMPACT_ATOMS: atom_id res chain seq x y z
N LEU A 1 -1.42 5.48 -5.69
CA LEU A 1 -1.57 5.40 -4.24
C LEU A 1 -0.52 6.30 -3.59
N HIS A 2 -0.96 7.33 -2.86
CA HIS A 2 -0.07 8.23 -2.11
C HIS A 2 0.01 7.79 -0.67
N VAL A 3 1.23 7.66 -0.14
CA VAL A 3 1.49 7.29 1.24
C VAL A 3 2.44 8.30 1.88
N GLU A 4 2.05 8.84 3.04
CA GLU A 4 2.90 9.65 3.91
C GLU A 4 3.04 8.95 5.26
N TYR A 5 4.25 8.88 5.77
CA TYR A 5 4.58 8.36 7.08
C TYR A 5 5.20 9.46 7.93
N ASN A 6 4.59 9.75 9.08
CA ASN A 6 4.98 10.87 9.95
C ASN A 6 5.09 12.22 9.22
N GLY A 7 4.14 12.50 8.31
CA GLY A 7 4.10 13.73 7.51
C GLY A 7 5.16 13.82 6.42
N LYS A 8 5.89 12.76 6.15
CA LYS A 8 6.90 12.70 5.09
C LYS A 8 6.45 11.77 3.97
N PHE A 9 6.82 12.10 2.75
CA PHE A 9 6.61 11.22 1.61
C PHE A 9 7.19 9.82 1.90
N PHE A 10 6.39 8.80 1.69
CA PHE A 10 6.79 7.40 1.83
C PHE A 10 6.71 6.64 0.50
N GLY A 11 5.63 6.83 -0.25
CA GLY A 11 5.48 6.20 -1.55
C GLY A 11 4.34 6.74 -2.40
N LYS A 12 4.46 6.50 -3.72
CA LYS A 12 3.50 6.91 -4.75
C LYS A 12 3.34 5.82 -5.82
N ALA A 13 3.16 4.57 -5.41
CA ALA A 13 3.03 3.46 -6.35
C ALA A 13 1.75 3.58 -7.19
N ASN A 14 1.86 3.27 -8.49
CA ASN A 14 0.75 3.29 -9.42
C ASN A 14 0.11 1.89 -9.51
N ALA A 15 -1.15 1.77 -9.12
CA ALA A 15 -1.90 0.52 -9.20
C ALA A 15 -2.10 0.03 -10.65
N GLY A 16 -1.96 0.90 -11.65
CA GLY A 16 -1.96 0.52 -13.06
C GLY A 16 -0.78 -0.36 -13.48
N ALA A 17 0.31 -0.37 -12.69
CA ALA A 17 1.47 -1.23 -12.91
C ALA A 17 1.30 -2.68 -12.39
N MET A 18 0.17 -3.02 -11.79
CA MET A 18 -0.12 -4.38 -11.31
C MET A 18 -0.07 -5.40 -12.45
N HIS A 19 0.58 -6.54 -12.23
CA HIS A 19 0.61 -7.65 -13.20
C HIS A 19 -0.79 -8.22 -13.47
N PHE A 20 -1.64 -8.28 -12.46
CA PHE A 20 -3.03 -8.72 -12.56
C PHE A 20 -3.97 -7.61 -12.09
N HIS A 21 -4.77 -7.06 -12.98
CA HIS A 21 -5.77 -6.05 -12.62
C HIS A 21 -6.96 -6.68 -11.88
N PHE A 22 -7.74 -5.88 -11.17
CA PHE A 22 -8.85 -6.36 -10.34
C PHE A 22 -9.89 -7.19 -11.10
N GLY A 23 -10.16 -6.91 -12.36
CA GLY A 23 -11.05 -7.74 -13.20
C GLY A 23 -10.54 -9.18 -13.32
N GLN A 24 -9.23 -9.38 -13.48
CA GLN A 24 -8.61 -10.71 -13.52
C GLN A 24 -8.67 -11.40 -12.14
N LEU A 25 -8.42 -10.66 -11.05
CA LEU A 25 -8.51 -11.19 -9.69
C LEU A 25 -9.94 -11.65 -9.36
N ILE A 26 -10.95 -10.85 -9.72
CA ILE A 26 -12.37 -11.18 -9.55
C ILE A 26 -12.72 -12.42 -10.36
N ALA A 27 -12.37 -12.45 -11.64
CA ALA A 27 -12.62 -13.58 -12.52
C ALA A 27 -11.98 -14.87 -12.00
N HIS A 28 -10.73 -14.77 -11.50
CA HIS A 28 -10.02 -15.90 -10.90
C HIS A 28 -10.73 -16.41 -9.64
N ALA A 29 -11.10 -15.54 -8.72
CA ALA A 29 -11.81 -15.92 -7.50
C ALA A 29 -13.17 -16.54 -7.79
N ALA A 30 -13.91 -16.02 -8.79
CA ALA A 30 -15.23 -16.53 -9.18
C ALA A 30 -15.21 -17.91 -9.83
N ARG A 31 -14.05 -18.41 -10.30
CA ARG A 31 -13.92 -19.75 -10.88
C ARG A 31 -14.22 -20.89 -9.88
N THR A 32 -13.95 -20.66 -8.61
CA THR A 32 -14.03 -21.70 -7.58
C THR A 32 -15.09 -21.44 -6.53
N ARG A 33 -15.72 -20.27 -6.54
CA ARG A 33 -16.70 -19.87 -5.52
C ARG A 33 -17.64 -18.79 -6.04
N ASN A 34 -18.85 -18.76 -5.53
CA ASN A 34 -19.80 -17.69 -5.79
C ASN A 34 -19.43 -16.46 -4.94
N LEU A 35 -19.16 -15.34 -5.59
CA LEU A 35 -18.93 -14.08 -4.93
C LEU A 35 -20.29 -13.45 -4.56
N LYS A 36 -20.53 -13.25 -3.28
CA LYS A 36 -21.79 -12.69 -2.75
C LYS A 36 -21.63 -11.19 -2.49
N ALA A 37 -22.75 -10.50 -2.32
CA ALA A 37 -22.74 -9.11 -1.84
C ALA A 37 -21.95 -9.01 -0.52
N GLY A 38 -21.08 -8.00 -0.41
CA GLY A 38 -20.17 -7.82 0.72
C GLY A 38 -18.82 -8.55 0.59
N THR A 39 -18.57 -9.30 -0.49
CA THR A 39 -17.25 -9.87 -0.77
C THR A 39 -16.22 -8.77 -0.98
N ILE A 40 -15.08 -8.87 -0.27
CA ILE A 40 -13.93 -7.97 -0.41
C ILE A 40 -12.83 -8.70 -1.17
N ILE A 41 -12.31 -8.09 -2.24
CA ILE A 41 -11.16 -8.57 -3.00
C ILE A 41 -9.99 -7.64 -2.74
N GLY A 42 -8.90 -8.17 -2.19
CA GLY A 42 -7.65 -7.44 -1.94
C GLY A 42 -6.53 -7.92 -2.85
N SER A 43 -5.79 -6.99 -3.43
CA SER A 43 -4.62 -7.30 -4.26
C SER A 43 -3.34 -7.54 -3.46
N GLY A 44 -3.34 -7.24 -2.18
CA GLY A 44 -2.13 -7.08 -1.38
C GLY A 44 -1.50 -5.70 -1.57
N THR A 45 -0.24 -5.54 -1.16
CA THR A 45 0.50 -4.28 -1.27
C THR A 45 0.66 -3.86 -2.72
N VAL A 46 0.34 -2.60 -3.02
CA VAL A 46 0.63 -1.99 -4.33
C VAL A 46 2.12 -1.65 -4.37
N SER A 47 2.82 -2.26 -5.32
CA SER A 47 4.26 -2.09 -5.52
C SER A 47 4.56 -1.72 -6.97
N GLU A 48 5.61 -0.97 -7.19
CA GLU A 48 6.05 -0.55 -8.53
C GLU A 48 7.59 -0.52 -8.56
N GLU A 49 8.20 -1.11 -9.59
CA GLU A 49 9.67 -1.19 -9.72
C GLU A 49 10.33 0.12 -10.15
N LYS A 50 9.53 1.14 -10.49
CA LYS A 50 10.05 2.43 -10.96
C LYS A 50 10.80 3.16 -9.84
N GLU A 51 12.00 3.65 -10.16
CA GLU A 51 12.79 4.45 -9.23
C GLU A 51 12.06 5.72 -8.77
N GLY A 52 12.24 6.09 -7.50
CA GLY A 52 11.70 7.31 -6.92
C GLY A 52 10.23 7.27 -6.52
N VAL A 53 9.52 6.16 -6.80
CA VAL A 53 8.12 6.03 -6.38
C VAL A 53 7.97 5.65 -4.90
N GLY A 54 9.04 5.22 -4.23
CA GLY A 54 9.01 4.75 -2.86
C GLY A 54 8.25 3.43 -2.71
N SER A 55 7.69 3.20 -1.53
CA SER A 55 6.95 1.98 -1.21
C SER A 55 5.59 2.27 -0.58
N SER A 56 4.69 1.31 -0.59
CA SER A 56 3.42 1.37 0.12
C SER A 56 3.42 0.51 1.40
N CYS A 57 4.57 -0.08 1.75
CA CYS A 57 4.67 -1.06 2.84
C CYS A 57 6.04 -0.97 3.53
N LEU A 58 6.05 -0.85 4.86
CA LEU A 58 7.29 -0.86 5.66
C LEU A 58 8.04 -2.19 5.54
N ALA A 59 7.33 -3.31 5.44
CA ALA A 59 7.97 -4.61 5.27
C ALA A 59 8.75 -4.69 3.95
N GLU A 60 8.21 -4.11 2.86
CA GLU A 60 8.90 -4.02 1.57
C GLU A 60 10.18 -3.20 1.69
N VAL A 61 10.12 -1.99 2.26
CA VAL A 61 11.29 -1.14 2.50
C VAL A 61 12.36 -1.90 3.27
N ARG A 62 11.99 -2.56 4.38
CA ARG A 62 12.91 -3.35 5.21
C ARG A 62 13.56 -4.50 4.46
N MET A 63 12.80 -5.19 3.60
CA MET A 63 13.35 -6.29 2.80
C MET A 63 14.32 -5.77 1.73
N LEU A 64 14.00 -4.64 1.07
CA LEU A 64 14.92 -3.99 0.14
C LEU A 64 16.20 -3.53 0.82
N GLU A 65 16.11 -2.93 2.02
CA GLU A 65 17.28 -2.59 2.84
C GLU A 65 18.12 -3.84 3.12
N LYS A 66 17.49 -4.92 3.56
CA LYS A 66 18.19 -6.18 3.87
C LYS A 66 18.92 -6.75 2.66
N ILE A 67 18.29 -6.71 1.48
CA ILE A 67 18.90 -7.19 0.23
C ILE A 67 20.09 -6.31 -0.16
N ASN A 68 19.95 -4.98 -0.06
CA ASN A 68 20.95 -4.03 -0.56
C ASN A 68 22.11 -3.79 0.41
N THR A 69 21.85 -3.81 1.72
CA THR A 69 22.82 -3.43 2.75
C THR A 69 23.19 -4.55 3.73
N GLY A 70 22.42 -5.63 3.73
CA GLY A 70 22.57 -6.72 4.70
C GLY A 70 21.85 -6.48 6.04
N GLU A 71 21.26 -5.30 6.26
CA GLU A 71 20.65 -4.92 7.54
C GLU A 71 19.26 -4.29 7.39
N PHE A 72 18.48 -4.28 8.48
CA PHE A 72 17.21 -3.59 8.59
C PHE A 72 17.43 -2.25 9.29
N ASN A 73 17.25 -1.13 8.58
CA ASN A 73 17.43 0.21 9.15
C ASN A 73 16.09 0.87 9.53
N THR A 74 15.05 0.66 8.72
CA THR A 74 13.72 1.22 8.96
C THR A 74 12.98 0.42 10.02
N PRO A 75 12.55 1.02 11.17
CA PRO A 75 11.73 0.33 12.16
C PRO A 75 10.29 0.15 11.67
N PHE A 76 9.56 -0.78 12.28
CA PHE A 76 8.10 -0.82 12.16
C PHE A 76 7.45 0.35 12.90
N MET A 77 6.17 0.61 12.60
CA MET A 77 5.38 1.65 13.26
C MET A 77 5.32 1.42 14.78
N LYS A 78 5.38 2.51 15.52
CA LYS A 78 5.26 2.52 16.97
C LYS A 78 4.18 3.51 17.43
N PRO A 79 3.68 3.39 18.66
CA PRO A 79 2.74 4.36 19.21
C PRO A 79 3.21 5.81 19.01
N GLY A 80 2.30 6.66 18.54
CA GLY A 80 2.57 8.05 18.15
C GLY A 80 2.81 8.29 16.68
N ASP A 81 3.24 7.28 15.92
CA ASP A 81 3.44 7.40 14.48
C ASP A 81 2.11 7.65 13.74
N THR A 82 2.18 8.38 12.64
CA THR A 82 1.03 8.70 11.79
C THR A 82 1.20 8.15 10.39
N ILE A 83 0.11 7.69 9.83
CA ILE A 83 0.03 7.25 8.44
C ILE A 83 -1.09 8.00 7.73
N LYS A 84 -0.80 8.48 6.52
CA LYS A 84 -1.78 9.05 5.60
C LYS A 84 -1.74 8.27 4.29
N ILE A 85 -2.89 7.83 3.81
CA ILE A 85 -3.02 7.07 2.55
C ILE A 85 -4.16 7.68 1.73
N GLU A 86 -3.89 7.96 0.46
CA GLU A 86 -4.84 8.49 -0.50
C GLU A 86 -4.68 7.81 -1.86
N MET A 87 -5.79 7.62 -2.57
CA MET A 87 -5.77 7.25 -3.97
C MET A 87 -6.15 8.48 -4.81
N GLN A 88 -5.23 8.94 -5.61
CA GLN A 88 -5.44 10.09 -6.49
C GLN A 88 -5.45 9.66 -7.95
N ASN A 89 -6.30 10.29 -8.77
CA ASN A 89 -6.26 10.16 -10.22
C ASN A 89 -5.14 11.04 -10.83
N GLU A 90 -5.04 11.04 -12.15
CA GLU A 90 -4.04 11.85 -12.89
C GLU A 90 -4.21 13.35 -12.69
N LYS A 91 -5.41 13.81 -12.31
CA LYS A 91 -5.70 15.23 -12.02
C LYS A 91 -5.42 15.61 -10.58
N GLY A 92 -4.99 14.66 -9.74
CA GLY A 92 -4.75 14.88 -8.32
C GLY A 92 -6.02 14.83 -7.45
N GLU A 93 -7.16 14.42 -8.01
CA GLU A 93 -8.41 14.29 -7.27
C GLU A 93 -8.38 13.02 -6.42
N ASN A 94 -8.73 13.13 -5.13
CA ASN A 94 -8.84 12.00 -4.22
C ASN A 94 -10.11 11.20 -4.52
N LEU A 95 -9.96 9.92 -4.88
CA LEU A 95 -11.05 9.09 -5.38
C LEU A 95 -11.90 8.45 -4.27
N PHE A 96 -11.29 8.11 -3.13
CA PHE A 96 -11.91 7.28 -2.09
C PHE A 96 -11.88 7.90 -0.69
N GLY A 97 -11.45 9.15 -0.58
CA GLY A 97 -11.22 9.80 0.70
C GLY A 97 -9.83 9.50 1.26
N THR A 98 -9.57 10.03 2.43
CA THR A 98 -8.26 9.97 3.08
C THR A 98 -8.32 9.04 4.29
N ILE A 99 -7.40 8.09 4.35
CA ILE A 99 -7.05 7.40 5.59
C ILE A 99 -5.97 8.26 6.26
N PHE A 100 -6.25 8.78 7.45
CA PHE A 100 -5.25 9.48 8.26
C PHE A 100 -5.40 9.04 9.71
N GLN A 101 -4.45 8.25 10.17
CA GLN A 101 -4.52 7.60 11.47
C GLN A 101 -3.21 7.73 12.24
N ARG A 102 -3.32 7.68 13.56
CA ARG A 102 -2.20 7.61 14.50
C ARG A 102 -2.20 6.25 15.17
N VAL A 103 -1.03 5.62 15.26
CA VAL A 103 -0.85 4.40 16.04
C VAL A 103 -1.00 4.71 17.52
N THR A 104 -1.84 3.95 18.20
CA THR A 104 -2.00 4.01 19.67
C THR A 104 -1.43 2.74 20.29
N GLY A 105 -0.93 2.84 21.52
CA GLY A 105 -0.58 1.66 22.32
C GLY A 105 -1.84 0.93 22.80
N VAL A 106 -1.69 -0.35 23.10
CA VAL A 106 -2.66 -1.12 23.88
C VAL A 106 -2.25 -0.96 25.35
N ASP A 107 -3.11 -0.41 26.18
CA ASP A 107 -2.92 -0.34 27.64
C ASP A 107 -3.06 -1.73 28.25
#